data_405cb6e6db8ea41c08044b01631abc3e
#
_entry.id   405cb6e6db8ea41c08044b01631abc3e
#
_cell.length_a   1.000
_cell.length_b   1.000
_cell.length_c   1.000
_cell.angle_alpha   90.00
_cell.angle_beta   90.00
_cell.angle_gamma   90.00
#
_symmetry.space_group_name_H-M   'P 1'
#
loop_
_entity.id
_entity.type
_entity.pdbx_description
1 polymer ?
#
loop_
_entity_poly.entity_id
_entity_poly.type
_entity_poly.pdbx_seq_one_letter_code
_entity_poly.pdbx_strand_id
1 'polypeptide(L)'
;EIFQTGFITNNNISITGASEKHSFYLGVGYSHEQGNIKHEKYSKVTINASNDYKITKDIKVGFQFNGARMLPADSKTVLNAIRTTPVAPVYNEEYGLYTSLPEFQKAQMTNPLVDVDLRANTTRAINYRASGSIYGEVDFLKHFTFKAMFSMDYATNDSRTYKPIIKVYDATVAGNVA
;
A
#
# COMPACT_ATOMS: atom_id res chain seq x y z
N GLU A 1 12.79 20.92 -1.04
CA GLU A 1 11.64 20.91 -1.97
C GLU A 1 11.04 19.52 -2.21
N ILE A 2 11.72 18.42 -1.84
CA ILE A 2 11.24 17.04 -1.95
C ILE A 2 10.26 16.69 -0.83
N PHE A 3 10.39 17.33 0.32
CA PHE A 3 9.64 17.01 1.52
C PHE A 3 8.34 17.82 1.63
N GLN A 4 7.36 17.20 2.27
CA GLN A 4 6.07 17.78 2.65
C GLN A 4 5.68 17.36 4.06
N THR A 5 4.66 17.99 4.63
CA THR A 5 4.09 17.53 5.89
C THR A 5 3.30 16.25 5.64
N GLY A 6 3.67 15.19 6.35
CA GLY A 6 2.96 13.91 6.33
C GLY A 6 1.64 14.00 7.11
N PHE A 7 0.69 13.15 6.72
CA PHE A 7 -0.62 13.05 7.36
C PHE A 7 -1.06 11.60 7.40
N ILE A 8 -1.58 11.17 8.55
CA ILE A 8 -2.11 9.81 8.73
C ILE A 8 -3.53 9.91 9.30
N THR A 9 -4.45 9.15 8.72
CA THR A 9 -5.79 8.96 9.26
C THR A 9 -6.14 7.48 9.29
N ASN A 10 -6.77 7.07 10.39
CA ASN A 10 -7.26 5.71 10.60
C ASN A 10 -8.70 5.78 11.08
N ASN A 11 -9.60 5.18 10.33
CA ASN A 11 -11.02 5.15 10.64
C ASN A 11 -11.48 3.69 10.69
N ASN A 12 -12.13 3.31 11.78
CA ASN A 12 -12.62 1.96 11.98
C ASN A 12 -14.06 2.01 12.48
N ILE A 13 -14.90 1.20 11.88
CA ILE A 13 -16.28 1.00 12.31
C ILE A 13 -16.47 -0.49 12.53
N SER A 14 -17.07 -0.87 13.63
CA SER A 14 -17.39 -2.27 13.91
C SER A 14 -18.77 -2.42 14.54
N ILE A 15 -19.37 -3.56 14.26
CA ILE A 15 -20.63 -4.01 14.83
C ILE A 15 -20.39 -5.39 15.44
N THR A 16 -20.83 -5.57 16.65
CA THR A 16 -20.79 -6.86 17.32
C THR A 16 -22.14 -7.16 17.94
N GLY A 17 -22.49 -8.42 17.96
CA GLY A 17 -23.73 -8.87 18.60
C GLY A 17 -23.58 -10.29 19.11
N ALA A 18 -24.26 -10.59 20.20
CA ALA A 18 -24.26 -11.91 20.78
C ALA A 18 -25.65 -12.28 21.33
N SER A 19 -26.00 -13.55 21.22
CA SER A 19 -27.13 -14.20 21.86
C SER A 19 -26.69 -15.54 22.45
N GLU A 20 -27.58 -16.29 23.08
CA GLU A 20 -27.24 -17.60 23.61
C GLU A 20 -26.67 -18.58 22.57
N LYS A 21 -27.12 -18.47 21.32
CA LYS A 21 -26.74 -19.40 20.24
C LYS A 21 -25.85 -18.79 19.16
N HIS A 22 -25.73 -17.47 19.13
CA HIS A 22 -25.09 -16.81 18.01
C HIS A 22 -24.25 -15.63 18.49
N SER A 23 -23.01 -15.54 18.00
CA SER A 23 -22.18 -14.34 18.16
C SER A 23 -21.57 -13.95 16.82
N PHE A 24 -21.53 -12.66 16.55
CA PHE A 24 -20.93 -12.15 15.34
C PHE A 24 -20.16 -10.88 15.58
N TYR A 25 -19.18 -10.66 14.73
CA TYR A 25 -18.39 -9.45 14.62
C TYR A 25 -18.23 -9.09 13.14
N LEU A 26 -18.42 -7.82 12.81
CA LEU A 26 -18.10 -7.25 11.51
C LEU A 26 -17.38 -5.92 11.74
N GLY A 27 -16.18 -5.79 11.20
CA GLY A 27 -15.38 -4.58 11.26
C GLY A 27 -14.93 -4.16 9.87
N VAL A 28 -14.96 -2.85 9.60
CA VAL A 28 -14.42 -2.23 8.40
C VAL A 28 -13.47 -1.13 8.82
N GLY A 29 -12.27 -1.14 8.24
CA GLY A 29 -11.25 -0.14 8.52
C GLY A 29 -10.77 0.53 7.24
N TYR A 30 -10.48 1.83 7.33
CA TYR A 30 -9.83 2.61 6.29
C TYR A 30 -8.64 3.35 6.89
N SER A 31 -7.47 3.11 6.32
CA SER A 31 -6.23 3.83 6.63
C SER A 31 -5.80 4.61 5.40
N HIS A 32 -5.42 5.85 5.60
CA HIS A 32 -4.77 6.67 4.59
C HIS A 32 -3.56 7.37 5.20
N GLU A 33 -2.45 7.31 4.49
CA GLU A 33 -1.20 7.93 4.88
C GLU A 33 -0.64 8.71 3.68
N GLN A 34 -0.32 9.97 3.91
CA GLN A 34 0.48 10.79 3.03
C GLN A 34 1.89 10.88 3.63
N GLY A 35 2.87 10.41 2.89
CA GLY A 35 4.26 10.39 3.34
C GLY A 35 4.89 11.78 3.45
N ASN A 36 6.06 11.84 4.05
CA ASN A 36 6.85 13.07 4.14
C ASN A 36 7.53 13.44 2.81
N ILE A 37 7.58 12.53 1.86
CA ILE A 37 8.04 12.78 0.50
C ILE A 37 6.82 13.12 -0.36
N LYS A 38 6.96 14.11 -1.23
CA LYS A 38 5.88 14.50 -2.15
C LYS A 38 5.39 13.31 -2.96
N HIS A 39 4.09 13.26 -3.20
CA HIS A 39 3.37 12.23 -3.97
C HIS A 39 3.35 10.83 -3.36
N GLU A 40 4.00 10.57 -2.25
CA GLU A 40 3.87 9.30 -1.56
C GLU A 40 2.53 9.20 -0.84
N LYS A 41 1.72 8.26 -1.25
CA LYS A 41 0.41 8.00 -0.64
C LYS A 41 0.22 6.50 -0.47
N TYR A 42 -0.17 6.11 0.72
CA TYR A 42 -0.57 4.74 1.03
C TYR A 42 -2.04 4.73 1.42
N SER A 43 -2.78 3.75 0.99
CA SER A 43 -4.13 3.53 1.50
C SER A 43 -4.43 2.04 1.66
N LYS A 44 -5.23 1.75 2.69
CA LYS A 44 -5.61 0.39 3.04
C LYS A 44 -7.07 0.36 3.46
N VAL A 45 -7.81 -0.56 2.87
CA VAL A 45 -9.15 -0.94 3.32
C VAL A 45 -9.06 -2.33 3.92
N THR A 46 -9.66 -2.54 5.08
CA THR A 46 -9.76 -3.84 5.73
C THR A 46 -11.20 -4.19 6.02
N ILE A 47 -11.51 -5.46 5.92
CA ILE A 47 -12.78 -6.03 6.37
C ILE A 47 -12.46 -7.25 7.23
N ASN A 48 -13.08 -7.33 8.40
CA ASN A 48 -12.94 -8.44 9.32
C ASN A 48 -14.34 -8.92 9.69
N ALA A 49 -14.58 -10.21 9.57
CA ALA A 49 -15.86 -10.80 9.93
C ALA A 49 -15.60 -12.10 10.71
N SER A 50 -16.35 -12.31 11.75
CA SER A 50 -16.40 -13.60 12.44
C SER A 50 -17.81 -13.93 12.87
N ASN A 51 -18.10 -15.18 12.89
CA ASN A 51 -19.40 -15.67 13.29
C ASN A 51 -19.26 -17.04 13.94
N ASP A 52 -19.90 -17.19 15.08
CA ASP A 52 -20.02 -18.45 15.84
C ASP A 52 -21.49 -18.77 16.01
N TYR A 53 -21.88 -19.99 15.74
CA TYR A 53 -23.24 -20.45 15.86
C TYR A 53 -23.31 -21.81 16.55
N LYS A 54 -24.07 -21.91 17.64
CA LYS A 54 -24.40 -23.15 18.34
C LYS A 54 -25.63 -23.78 17.70
N ILE A 55 -25.43 -24.79 16.86
CA ILE A 55 -26.53 -25.50 16.19
C ILE A 55 -27.35 -26.27 17.23
N THR A 56 -26.65 -26.95 18.12
CA THR A 56 -27.22 -27.66 19.26
C THR A 56 -26.44 -27.34 20.54
N LYS A 57 -26.72 -28.03 21.62
CA LYS A 57 -25.93 -27.93 22.84
C LYS A 57 -24.51 -28.47 22.66
N ASP A 58 -24.36 -29.42 21.77
CA ASP A 58 -23.14 -30.20 21.57
C ASP A 58 -22.44 -29.89 20.23
N ILE A 59 -23.07 -29.08 19.34
CA ILE A 59 -22.51 -28.76 18.03
C ILE A 59 -22.40 -27.25 17.86
N LYS A 60 -21.17 -26.79 17.62
CA LYS A 60 -20.83 -25.41 17.31
C LYS A 60 -20.12 -25.33 15.96
N VAL A 61 -20.46 -24.35 15.17
CA VAL A 61 -19.76 -24.01 13.92
C VAL A 61 -19.41 -22.54 13.91
N GLY A 62 -18.35 -22.22 13.21
CA GLY A 62 -17.98 -20.82 13.08
C GLY A 62 -17.08 -20.57 11.88
N PHE A 63 -16.96 -19.29 11.54
CA PHE A 63 -16.02 -18.85 10.54
C PHE A 63 -15.33 -17.55 10.99
N GLN A 64 -14.15 -17.35 10.44
CA GLN A 64 -13.41 -16.11 10.50
C GLN A 64 -12.98 -15.70 9.09
N PHE A 65 -13.09 -14.44 8.76
CA PHE A 65 -12.65 -13.87 7.50
C PHE A 65 -11.94 -12.54 7.74
N ASN A 66 -10.77 -12.36 7.12
CA ASN A 66 -10.03 -11.11 7.12
C ASN A 66 -9.66 -10.79 5.67
N GLY A 67 -10.10 -9.64 5.20
CA GLY A 67 -9.80 -9.13 3.88
C GLY A 67 -9.06 -7.81 3.97
N ALA A 68 -8.09 -7.59 3.09
CA ALA A 68 -7.39 -6.32 2.96
C ALA A 68 -7.13 -6.00 1.49
N ARG A 69 -7.36 -4.75 1.14
CA ARG A 69 -6.90 -4.15 -0.12
C ARG A 69 -5.96 -3.01 0.21
N MET A 70 -4.75 -3.07 -0.31
CA MET A 70 -3.70 -2.09 -0.06
C MET A 70 -3.26 -1.46 -1.38
N LEU A 71 -3.10 -0.15 -1.38
CA LEU A 71 -2.42 0.60 -2.42
C LEU A 71 -1.12 1.14 -1.82
N PRO A 72 0.00 0.44 -2.02
CA PRO A 72 1.30 0.91 -1.54
C PRO A 72 1.71 2.20 -2.25
N ALA A 73 2.50 3.01 -1.56
CA ALA A 73 3.06 4.21 -2.13
C ALA A 73 4.00 3.87 -3.29
N ASP A 74 3.97 4.69 -4.34
CA ASP A 74 5.02 4.70 -5.37
C ASP A 74 6.21 5.52 -4.84
N SER A 75 6.98 4.91 -3.94
CA SER A 75 8.05 5.58 -3.22
C SER A 75 9.25 5.81 -4.11
N LYS A 76 9.71 7.05 -4.21
CA LYS A 76 10.93 7.42 -4.92
C LYS A 76 12.10 7.56 -3.95
N THR A 77 13.26 7.13 -4.38
CA THR A 77 14.41 7.03 -3.51
C THR A 77 15.02 8.42 -3.20
N VAL A 78 14.97 8.83 -1.96
CA VAL A 78 15.68 10.04 -1.45
C VAL A 78 17.21 9.89 -1.59
N LEU A 79 17.71 8.68 -1.71
CA LEU A 79 19.14 8.40 -1.86
C LEU A 79 19.77 9.17 -3.03
N ASN A 80 19.08 9.29 -4.16
CA ASN A 80 19.59 10.07 -5.30
C ASN A 80 19.69 11.55 -4.97
N ALA A 81 18.78 12.10 -4.18
CA ALA A 81 18.87 13.49 -3.73
C ALA A 81 20.07 13.76 -2.82
N ILE A 82 20.40 12.81 -1.95
CA ILE A 82 21.57 12.91 -1.07
C ILE A 82 22.89 12.80 -1.85
N ARG A 83 22.90 12.03 -2.91
CA ARG A 83 24.08 11.82 -3.76
C ARG A 83 24.28 12.89 -4.82
N THR A 84 23.28 13.70 -5.09
CA THR A 84 23.37 14.77 -6.09
C THR A 84 24.27 15.88 -5.61
N THR A 85 25.15 16.38 -6.50
CA THR A 85 26.00 17.52 -6.18
C THR A 85 25.18 18.78 -5.90
N PRO A 86 25.47 19.52 -4.83
CA PRO A 86 24.69 20.72 -4.45
C PRO A 86 24.83 21.90 -5.41
N VAL A 87 25.82 21.87 -6.32
CA VAL A 87 26.05 22.94 -7.31
C VAL A 87 25.25 22.73 -8.60
N ALA A 88 24.55 21.60 -8.76
CA ALA A 88 23.73 21.35 -9.92
C ALA A 88 22.45 22.20 -9.88
N PRO A 89 22.16 23.01 -10.89
CA PRO A 89 20.89 23.72 -10.96
C PRO A 89 19.75 22.72 -11.10
N VAL A 90 18.68 22.94 -10.38
CA VAL A 90 17.52 22.03 -10.35
C VAL A 90 16.59 22.25 -11.53
N TYR A 91 16.36 23.50 -11.89
CA TYR A 91 15.35 23.92 -12.85
C TYR A 91 15.88 25.05 -13.73
N ASN A 92 15.52 25.05 -15.00
CA ASN A 92 15.79 26.14 -15.92
C ASN A 92 14.50 26.88 -16.23
N GLU A 93 14.39 28.13 -15.76
CA GLU A 93 13.18 28.95 -15.91
C GLU A 93 12.93 29.38 -17.37
N GLU A 94 13.99 29.58 -18.15
CA GLU A 94 13.87 30.00 -19.56
C GLU A 94 13.18 28.95 -20.43
N TYR A 95 13.52 27.67 -20.19
CA TYR A 95 12.95 26.55 -20.93
C TYR A 95 11.76 25.91 -20.22
N GLY A 96 11.50 26.27 -18.97
CA GLY A 96 10.43 25.63 -18.19
C GLY A 96 10.66 24.15 -17.91
N LEU A 97 11.93 23.72 -17.80
CA LEU A 97 12.32 22.31 -17.67
C LEU A 97 13.25 22.08 -16.47
N TYR A 98 13.16 20.89 -15.90
CA TYR A 98 14.18 20.43 -14.95
C TYR A 98 15.51 20.26 -15.69
N THR A 99 16.60 20.58 -14.99
CA THR A 99 17.95 20.53 -15.53
C THR A 99 18.52 19.12 -15.42
N SER A 100 19.23 18.66 -16.43
CA SER A 100 20.04 17.45 -16.33
C SER A 100 21.18 17.65 -15.33
N LEU A 101 21.69 16.54 -14.77
CA LEU A 101 22.85 16.61 -13.90
C LEU A 101 24.12 16.90 -14.70
N PRO A 102 25.18 17.42 -14.06
CA PRO A 102 26.47 17.61 -14.70
C PRO A 102 27.00 16.32 -15.36
N GLU A 103 27.85 16.47 -16.38
CA GLU A 103 28.37 15.39 -17.22
C GLU A 103 28.93 14.21 -16.41
N PHE A 104 29.62 14.49 -15.30
CA PHE A 104 30.20 13.48 -14.44
C PHE A 104 29.17 12.68 -13.61
N GLN A 105 27.92 13.13 -13.51
CA GLN A 105 26.83 12.45 -12.77
C GLN A 105 25.70 11.95 -13.67
N LYS A 106 25.41 12.60 -14.80
CA LYS A 106 24.24 12.29 -15.62
C LYS A 106 24.20 10.86 -16.17
N ALA A 107 25.37 10.23 -16.28
CA ALA A 107 25.46 8.82 -16.70
C ALA A 107 25.01 7.82 -15.61
N GLN A 108 25.00 8.25 -14.34
CA GLN A 108 24.70 7.40 -13.18
C GLN A 108 23.33 7.65 -12.58
N MET A 109 22.84 8.88 -12.67
CA MET A 109 21.56 9.28 -12.06
C MET A 109 20.90 10.42 -12.82
N THR A 110 19.60 10.57 -12.61
CA THR A 110 18.81 11.71 -13.08
C THR A 110 18.62 12.73 -11.97
N ASN A 111 18.19 13.95 -12.34
CA ASN A 111 17.81 14.96 -11.36
C ASN A 111 16.72 14.40 -10.42
N PRO A 112 16.93 14.38 -9.11
CA PRO A 112 16.02 13.77 -8.15
C PRO A 112 14.61 14.34 -8.19
N LEU A 113 14.44 15.63 -8.51
CA LEU A 113 13.11 16.24 -8.64
C LEU A 113 12.34 15.76 -9.87
N VAL A 114 13.04 15.38 -10.93
CA VAL A 114 12.42 14.69 -12.08
C VAL A 114 11.77 13.39 -11.62
N ASP A 115 12.45 12.62 -10.78
CA ASP A 115 11.92 11.36 -10.26
C ASP A 115 10.75 11.59 -9.31
N VAL A 116 10.82 12.60 -8.45
CA VAL A 116 9.77 12.88 -7.46
C VAL A 116 8.53 13.51 -8.11
N ASP A 117 8.68 14.49 -8.99
CA ASP A 117 7.55 15.25 -9.54
C ASP A 117 7.00 14.67 -10.85
N LEU A 118 7.88 14.38 -11.82
CA LEU A 118 7.45 13.97 -13.16
C LEU A 118 7.26 12.46 -13.29
N ARG A 119 7.95 11.66 -12.48
CA ARG A 119 7.76 10.21 -12.41
C ARG A 119 6.89 9.79 -11.23
N ALA A 120 6.23 10.76 -10.56
CA ALA A 120 5.26 10.47 -9.53
C ALA A 120 4.11 9.61 -10.08
N ASN A 121 3.65 8.65 -9.28
CA ASN A 121 2.52 7.78 -9.62
C ASN A 121 2.68 6.99 -10.94
N THR A 122 3.90 6.79 -11.42
CA THR A 122 4.18 5.97 -12.60
C THR A 122 4.05 4.48 -12.34
N THR A 123 4.15 4.07 -11.09
CA THR A 123 3.89 2.70 -10.65
C THR A 123 2.60 2.65 -9.84
N ARG A 124 1.64 1.88 -10.31
CA ARG A 124 0.42 1.58 -9.57
C ARG A 124 0.45 0.12 -9.14
N ALA A 125 0.54 -0.10 -7.85
CA ALA A 125 0.44 -1.41 -7.26
C ALA A 125 -0.87 -1.56 -6.47
N ILE A 126 -1.47 -2.72 -6.52
CA ILE A 126 -2.63 -3.08 -5.72
C ILE A 126 -2.38 -4.46 -5.13
N ASN A 127 -2.38 -4.54 -3.82
CA ASN A 127 -2.21 -5.79 -3.10
C ASN A 127 -3.55 -6.18 -2.48
N TYR A 128 -3.98 -7.40 -2.74
CA TYR A 128 -5.12 -8.01 -2.07
C TYR A 128 -4.64 -9.14 -1.19
N ARG A 129 -5.19 -9.22 0.00
CA ARG A 129 -5.03 -10.36 0.89
C ARG A 129 -6.36 -10.74 1.46
N ALA A 130 -6.66 -12.03 1.43
CA ALA A 130 -7.83 -12.61 2.05
C ALA A 130 -7.40 -13.86 2.82
N SER A 131 -7.75 -13.92 4.09
CA SER A 131 -7.56 -15.11 4.91
C SER A 131 -8.87 -15.47 5.57
N GLY A 132 -9.16 -16.75 5.64
CA GLY A 132 -10.38 -17.23 6.25
C GLY A 132 -10.20 -18.62 6.85
N SER A 133 -11.02 -18.91 7.83
CA SER A 133 -11.14 -20.24 8.41
C SER A 133 -12.59 -20.55 8.71
N ILE A 134 -12.95 -21.80 8.54
CA ILE A 134 -14.20 -22.38 9.01
C ILE A 134 -13.89 -23.50 9.99
N TYR A 135 -14.68 -23.65 11.01
CA TYR A 135 -14.49 -24.73 11.97
C TYR A 135 -15.82 -25.32 12.41
N GLY A 136 -15.76 -26.58 12.78
CA GLY A 136 -16.83 -27.31 13.46
C GLY A 136 -16.30 -27.95 14.72
N GLU A 137 -17.09 -27.92 15.76
CA GLU A 137 -16.79 -28.47 17.08
C GLU A 137 -17.99 -29.31 17.53
N VAL A 138 -17.71 -30.53 17.99
CA VAL A 138 -18.73 -31.47 18.43
C VAL A 138 -18.30 -32.03 19.79
N ASP A 139 -19.14 -31.81 20.80
CA ASP A 139 -18.97 -32.42 22.12
C ASP A 139 -19.72 -33.76 22.15
N PHE A 140 -19.02 -34.81 22.63
CA PHE A 140 -19.61 -36.15 22.73
C PHE A 140 -19.13 -36.89 23.98
N LEU A 141 -19.93 -37.84 24.40
CA LEU A 141 -19.64 -38.66 25.59
C LEU A 141 -19.33 -37.85 26.87
N LYS A 142 -19.85 -36.65 27.02
CA LYS A 142 -19.72 -35.71 28.15
C LYS A 142 -18.29 -35.18 28.45
N HIS A 143 -17.26 -35.81 27.91
CA HIS A 143 -15.87 -35.49 28.23
C HIS A 143 -14.97 -35.30 27.03
N PHE A 144 -15.49 -35.45 25.80
CA PHE A 144 -14.71 -35.38 24.59
C PHE A 144 -15.23 -34.28 23.67
N THR A 145 -14.33 -33.46 23.19
CA THR A 145 -14.59 -32.44 22.16
C THR A 145 -13.75 -32.76 20.93
N PHE A 146 -14.41 -32.90 19.79
CA PHE A 146 -13.75 -32.99 18.50
C PHE A 146 -13.89 -31.65 17.78
N LYS A 147 -12.77 -31.10 17.35
CA LYS A 147 -12.73 -29.84 16.56
C LYS A 147 -12.00 -30.07 15.26
N ALA A 148 -12.67 -29.74 14.15
CA ALA A 148 -12.07 -29.69 12.82
C ALA A 148 -12.06 -28.24 12.33
N MET A 149 -10.96 -27.81 11.71
CA MET A 149 -10.81 -26.47 11.17
C MET A 149 -10.13 -26.54 9.80
N PHE A 150 -10.68 -25.80 8.85
CA PHE A 150 -10.08 -25.56 7.55
C PHE A 150 -9.74 -24.08 7.42
N SER A 151 -8.53 -23.78 7.00
CA SER A 151 -8.06 -22.39 6.83
C SER A 151 -7.45 -22.20 5.45
N MET A 152 -7.69 -21.04 4.87
CA MET A 152 -7.13 -20.62 3.58
C MET A 152 -6.58 -19.20 3.69
N ASP A 153 -5.42 -18.98 3.10
CA ASP A 153 -4.80 -17.64 2.90
C ASP A 153 -4.57 -17.43 1.40
N TYR A 154 -5.00 -16.31 0.90
CA TYR A 154 -4.83 -15.90 -0.49
C TYR A 154 -4.22 -14.50 -0.53
N ALA A 155 -3.15 -14.33 -1.29
CA ALA A 155 -2.52 -13.04 -1.52
C ALA A 155 -2.19 -12.86 -3.00
N THR A 156 -2.46 -11.68 -3.53
CA THR A 156 -2.07 -11.30 -4.88
C THR A 156 -1.57 -9.87 -4.92
N ASN A 157 -0.61 -9.65 -5.80
CA ASN A 157 -0.01 -8.34 -6.06
C ASN A 157 -0.12 -8.07 -7.56
N ASP A 158 -0.85 -7.02 -7.93
CA ASP A 158 -0.92 -6.50 -9.29
C ASP A 158 -0.13 -5.19 -9.34
N SER A 159 0.92 -5.13 -10.15
CA SER A 159 1.76 -3.96 -10.31
C SER A 159 1.90 -3.59 -11.78
N ARG A 160 1.64 -2.34 -12.10
CA ARG A 160 1.79 -1.76 -13.44
C ARG A 160 2.67 -0.54 -13.37
N THR A 161 3.74 -0.53 -14.16
CA THR A 161 4.65 0.61 -14.26
C THR A 161 4.60 1.19 -15.65
N TYR A 162 4.38 2.48 -15.73
CA TYR A 162 4.50 3.27 -16.96
C TYR A 162 5.80 4.08 -16.89
N LYS A 163 6.58 4.09 -17.95
CA LYS A 163 7.79 4.90 -18.06
C LYS A 163 7.55 6.05 -19.05
N PRO A 164 7.21 7.27 -18.57
CA PRO A 164 7.04 8.40 -19.45
C PRO A 164 8.38 8.83 -20.07
N ILE A 165 8.33 9.33 -21.28
CA ILE A 165 9.44 10.08 -21.87
C ILE A 165 9.40 11.47 -21.23
N ILE A 166 10.46 11.84 -20.52
CA ILE A 166 10.57 13.11 -19.82
C ILE A 166 11.66 13.92 -20.50
N LYS A 167 11.33 15.13 -20.90
CA LYS A 167 12.29 16.09 -21.44
C LYS A 167 12.94 16.86 -20.32
N VAL A 168 14.25 16.99 -20.34
CA VAL A 168 15.04 17.78 -19.40
C VAL A 168 15.91 18.77 -20.19
N TYR A 169 16.21 19.91 -19.57
CA TYR A 169 17.19 20.86 -20.09
C TYR A 169 18.60 20.28 -19.95
N ASP A 170 19.35 20.24 -21.02
CA ASP A 170 20.75 19.81 -21.02
C ASP A 170 21.58 20.74 -21.89
N ALA A 171 22.40 21.58 -21.25
CA ALA A 171 23.25 22.54 -21.92
C ALA A 171 24.31 21.92 -22.86
N THR A 172 24.57 20.60 -22.74
CA THR A 172 25.57 19.88 -23.52
C THR A 172 24.98 19.26 -24.80
N VAL A 173 23.66 19.28 -24.95
CA VAL A 173 22.96 18.71 -26.10
C VAL A 173 22.54 19.82 -27.07
N ALA A 174 22.69 19.59 -28.38
CA ALA A 174 22.20 20.50 -29.40
C ALA A 174 20.68 20.69 -29.26
N GLY A 175 20.23 21.96 -29.12
CA GLY A 175 18.84 22.30 -28.86
C GLY A 175 18.46 22.32 -27.39
N ASN A 176 19.41 22.06 -26.47
CA ASN A 176 19.26 22.19 -25.02
C ASN A 176 18.15 21.33 -24.38
N VAL A 177 17.62 20.34 -25.08
CA VAL A 177 16.59 19.44 -24.58
C VAL A 177 17.01 17.99 -24.84
N ALA A 178 17.04 17.17 -23.81
CA ALA A 178 17.37 15.76 -23.84
C ALA A 178 16.21 14.87 -23.37
#